data_b149caf568db9a4fc83ee682d06919fd
#
_entry.id   b149caf568db9a4fc83ee682d06919fd
#
_cell.length_a   1.000
_cell.length_b   1.000
_cell.length_c   1.000
_cell.angle_alpha   90.00
_cell.angle_beta   90.00
_cell.angle_gamma   90.00
#
_symmetry.space_group_name_H-M   'P 1'
#
loop_
_entity.id
_entity.type
_entity.pdbx_description
1 polymer ?
#
loop_
_entity_poly.entity_id
_entity_poly.type
_entity_poly.pdbx_seq_one_letter_code
_entity_poly.pdbx_strand_id
1 'polypeptide(L)'
;PVLNVYENVVLPVELDGDKVDTAYIKEVIGLLGLNKKLESLPSQLSGGQQQRVAIARALAAKPAILLADEPTGNLDSATSQDVLGLLRVTSERFHQTIVMITHNEEIAQMADRIIRIEDGKIVSGKQTLQIMDKNPNQKEGADCVEREK
;
A
#
# COMPACT_ATOMS: atom_id res chain seq x y z
N PRO A 1 -18.27 -7.07 -11.69
CA PRO A 1 -18.54 -6.34 -12.94
C PRO A 1 -19.92 -5.67 -12.98
N VAL A 2 -20.88 -6.12 -12.17
CA VAL A 2 -22.25 -5.56 -12.10
C VAL A 2 -22.44 -4.51 -11.02
N LEU A 3 -21.53 -4.43 -10.06
CA LEU A 3 -21.53 -3.46 -8.98
C LEU A 3 -20.73 -2.23 -9.38
N ASN A 4 -21.18 -1.04 -8.97
CA ASN A 4 -20.41 0.19 -9.14
C ASN A 4 -19.20 0.23 -8.19
N VAL A 5 -18.39 1.29 -8.26
CA VAL A 5 -17.18 1.44 -7.43
C VAL A 5 -17.51 1.42 -5.94
N TYR A 6 -18.53 2.18 -5.51
CA TYR A 6 -18.88 2.25 -4.10
C TYR A 6 -19.35 0.88 -3.57
N GLU A 7 -20.24 0.24 -4.29
CA GLU A 7 -20.74 -1.11 -3.96
C GLU A 7 -19.61 -2.14 -3.89
N ASN A 8 -18.65 -2.10 -4.84
CA ASN A 8 -17.47 -2.96 -4.81
C ASN A 8 -16.61 -2.72 -3.55
N VAL A 9 -16.45 -1.48 -3.12
CA VAL A 9 -15.63 -1.14 -1.96
C VAL A 9 -16.28 -1.62 -0.65
N VAL A 10 -17.59 -1.44 -0.49
CA VAL A 10 -18.27 -1.80 0.77
C VAL A 10 -18.66 -3.27 0.86
N LEU A 11 -18.67 -3.98 -0.27
CA LEU A 11 -19.12 -5.37 -0.37
C LEU A 11 -18.54 -6.31 0.72
N PRO A 12 -17.22 -6.32 1.01
CA PRO A 12 -16.68 -7.21 2.04
C PRO A 12 -17.29 -6.97 3.42
N VAL A 13 -17.49 -5.70 3.78
CA VAL A 13 -18.06 -5.30 5.06
C VAL A 13 -19.52 -5.75 5.18
N GLU A 14 -20.29 -5.59 4.08
CA GLU A 14 -21.70 -6.01 4.04
C GLU A 14 -21.86 -7.54 4.08
N LEU A 15 -20.95 -8.27 3.41
CA LEU A 15 -20.94 -9.73 3.44
C LEU A 15 -20.63 -10.31 4.83
N ASP A 16 -19.79 -9.63 5.60
CA ASP A 16 -19.48 -10.00 6.99
C ASP A 16 -20.62 -9.62 7.95
N GLY A 17 -21.65 -8.93 7.47
CA GLY A 17 -22.78 -8.47 8.27
C GLY A 17 -22.47 -7.25 9.15
N ASP A 18 -21.34 -6.63 8.95
CA ASP A 18 -20.90 -5.46 9.68
C ASP A 18 -21.53 -4.17 9.14
N LYS A 19 -21.57 -3.15 10.00
CA LYS A 19 -22.01 -1.81 9.59
C LYS A 19 -20.87 -1.09 8.86
N VAL A 20 -21.19 -0.57 7.67
CA VAL A 20 -20.25 0.25 6.89
C VAL A 20 -19.93 1.54 7.66
N ASP A 21 -18.65 1.73 8.00
CA ASP A 21 -18.14 2.99 8.54
C ASP A 21 -17.99 4.00 7.39
N THR A 22 -19.05 4.75 7.14
CA THR A 22 -19.10 5.70 6.00
C THR A 22 -18.06 6.80 6.07
N ALA A 23 -17.62 7.21 7.27
CA ALA A 23 -16.57 8.21 7.44
C ALA A 23 -15.22 7.64 7.00
N TYR A 24 -14.89 6.45 7.44
CA TYR A 24 -13.67 5.74 7.04
C TYR A 24 -13.65 5.41 5.55
N ILE A 25 -14.76 4.89 5.00
CA ILE A 25 -14.86 4.60 3.56
C ILE A 25 -14.66 5.87 2.73
N LYS A 26 -15.24 7.00 3.15
CA LYS A 26 -15.05 8.29 2.47
C LYS A 26 -13.59 8.75 2.49
N GLU A 27 -12.88 8.53 3.59
CA GLU A 27 -11.45 8.83 3.70
C GLU A 27 -10.63 7.94 2.74
N VAL A 28 -10.86 6.63 2.73
CA VAL A 28 -10.21 5.68 1.81
C VAL A 28 -10.44 6.07 0.35
N ILE A 29 -11.69 6.34 -0.02
CA ILE A 29 -12.07 6.75 -1.38
C ILE A 29 -11.37 8.05 -1.76
N GLY A 30 -11.32 9.02 -0.83
CA GLY A 30 -10.64 10.30 -1.03
C GLY A 30 -9.14 10.15 -1.28
N LEU A 31 -8.49 9.33 -0.45
CA LEU A 31 -7.05 9.06 -0.53
C LEU A 31 -6.66 8.39 -1.85
N LEU A 32 -7.51 7.48 -2.34
CA LEU A 32 -7.30 6.76 -3.60
C LEU A 32 -7.79 7.52 -4.83
N GLY A 33 -8.31 8.74 -4.67
CA GLY A 33 -8.75 9.60 -5.78
C GLY A 33 -9.97 9.08 -6.54
N LEU A 34 -10.86 8.33 -5.87
CA LEU A 34 -12.03 7.68 -6.49
C LEU A 34 -13.33 8.49 -6.36
N ASN A 35 -13.31 9.68 -5.73
CA ASN A 35 -14.51 10.47 -5.43
C ASN A 35 -15.43 10.71 -6.64
N LYS A 36 -14.87 10.91 -7.85
CA LYS A 36 -15.62 11.19 -9.06
C LYS A 36 -16.07 9.94 -9.83
N LYS A 37 -15.79 8.75 -9.27
CA LYS A 37 -16.01 7.47 -9.96
C LYS A 37 -16.92 6.49 -9.19
N LEU A 38 -17.53 6.93 -8.10
CA LEU A 38 -18.31 6.06 -7.21
C LEU A 38 -19.42 5.28 -7.92
N GLU A 39 -20.10 5.93 -8.85
CA GLU A 39 -21.20 5.33 -9.62
C GLU A 39 -20.74 4.63 -10.91
N SER A 40 -19.44 4.69 -11.22
CA SER A 40 -18.91 4.05 -12.42
C SER A 40 -18.85 2.53 -12.25
N LEU A 41 -19.10 1.80 -13.33
CA LEU A 41 -18.89 0.36 -13.40
C LEU A 41 -17.40 0.06 -13.66
N PRO A 42 -16.88 -1.11 -13.26
CA PRO A 42 -15.49 -1.49 -13.51
C PRO A 42 -15.07 -1.39 -14.98
N SER A 43 -15.96 -1.71 -15.92
CA SER A 43 -15.72 -1.59 -17.37
C SER A 43 -15.48 -0.15 -17.86
N GLN A 44 -15.84 0.85 -17.07
CA GLN A 44 -15.67 2.28 -17.38
C GLN A 44 -14.40 2.87 -16.76
N LEU A 45 -13.58 2.05 -16.11
CA LEU A 45 -12.37 2.44 -15.39
C LEU A 45 -11.11 2.03 -16.16
N SER A 46 -10.06 2.86 -16.08
CA SER A 46 -8.73 2.44 -16.50
C SER A 46 -8.17 1.35 -15.58
N GLY A 47 -7.15 0.60 -16.03
CA GLY A 47 -6.52 -0.44 -15.22
C GLY A 47 -6.03 0.06 -13.85
N GLY A 48 -5.39 1.24 -13.81
CA GLY A 48 -4.96 1.86 -12.56
C GLY A 48 -6.13 2.28 -11.66
N GLN A 49 -7.25 2.72 -12.23
CA GLN A 49 -8.47 3.01 -11.45
C GLN A 49 -9.08 1.72 -10.89
N GLN A 50 -9.13 0.64 -11.67
CA GLN A 50 -9.59 -0.66 -11.19
C GLN A 50 -8.71 -1.18 -10.05
N GLN A 51 -7.39 -1.02 -10.15
CA GLN A 51 -6.45 -1.38 -9.09
C GLN A 51 -6.69 -0.56 -7.81
N ARG A 52 -6.94 0.76 -7.93
CA ARG A 52 -7.28 1.61 -6.79
C ARG A 52 -8.61 1.17 -6.13
N VAL A 53 -9.59 0.73 -6.91
CA VAL A 53 -10.84 0.15 -6.37
C VAL A 53 -10.57 -1.15 -5.62
N ALA A 54 -9.70 -2.03 -6.16
CA ALA A 54 -9.31 -3.26 -5.47
C ALA A 54 -8.61 -2.99 -4.13
N ILE A 55 -7.73 -1.98 -4.08
CA ILE A 55 -7.09 -1.52 -2.83
C ILE A 55 -8.15 -0.96 -1.87
N ALA A 56 -9.06 -0.09 -2.34
CA ALA A 56 -10.12 0.47 -1.51
C ALA A 56 -11.00 -0.61 -0.89
N ARG A 57 -11.38 -1.62 -1.68
CA ARG A 57 -12.15 -2.78 -1.23
C ARG A 57 -11.42 -3.59 -0.16
N ALA A 58 -10.12 -3.82 -0.34
CA ALA A 58 -9.32 -4.54 0.65
C ALA A 58 -9.19 -3.74 1.96
N LEU A 59 -9.06 -2.41 1.88
CA LEU A 59 -8.98 -1.51 3.04
C LEU A 59 -10.30 -1.39 3.80
N ALA A 60 -11.44 -1.53 3.12
CA ALA A 60 -12.77 -1.31 3.70
C ALA A 60 -13.04 -2.16 4.95
N ALA A 61 -12.53 -3.39 4.99
CA ALA A 61 -12.62 -4.30 6.13
C ALA A 61 -11.63 -3.96 7.28
N LYS A 62 -10.86 -2.88 7.18
CA LYS A 62 -9.83 -2.46 8.16
C LYS A 62 -8.88 -3.60 8.55
N PRO A 63 -8.27 -4.33 7.59
CA PRO A 63 -7.44 -5.47 7.90
C PRO A 63 -6.14 -5.02 8.59
N ALA A 64 -5.61 -5.85 9.50
CA ALA A 64 -4.28 -5.62 10.09
C ALA A 64 -3.15 -5.86 9.06
N ILE A 65 -3.37 -6.77 8.11
CA ILE A 65 -2.42 -7.15 7.07
C ILE A 65 -3.14 -7.10 5.72
N LEU A 66 -2.53 -6.44 4.74
CA LEU A 66 -2.98 -6.41 3.35
C LEU A 66 -2.03 -7.24 2.51
N LEU A 67 -2.57 -8.22 1.80
CA LEU A 67 -1.81 -9.08 0.89
C LEU A 67 -1.97 -8.55 -0.54
N ALA A 68 -0.86 -8.28 -1.21
CA ALA A 68 -0.83 -7.77 -2.57
C ALA A 68 0.05 -8.68 -3.45
N ASP A 69 -0.58 -9.43 -4.35
CA ASP A 69 0.08 -10.30 -5.29
C ASP A 69 0.18 -9.60 -6.65
N GLU A 70 1.40 -9.30 -7.08
CA GLU A 70 1.71 -8.57 -8.32
C GLU A 70 0.80 -7.36 -8.56
N PRO A 71 0.69 -6.39 -7.62
CA PRO A 71 -0.35 -5.35 -7.68
C PRO A 71 -0.19 -4.38 -8.86
N THR A 72 0.91 -4.46 -9.59
CA THR A 72 1.23 -3.60 -10.74
C THR A 72 1.50 -4.37 -12.03
N GLY A 73 1.36 -5.69 -12.02
CA GLY A 73 1.78 -6.57 -13.13
C GLY A 73 1.11 -6.28 -14.49
N ASN A 74 -0.07 -5.65 -14.49
CA ASN A 74 -0.82 -5.30 -15.71
C ASN A 74 -0.88 -3.79 -15.98
N LEU A 75 -0.01 -2.99 -15.36
CA LEU A 75 -0.01 -1.54 -15.48
C LEU A 75 1.25 -1.04 -16.18
N ASP A 76 1.14 0.10 -16.85
CA ASP A 76 2.31 0.83 -17.33
C ASP A 76 3.15 1.37 -16.18
N SER A 77 4.40 1.74 -16.45
CA SER A 77 5.36 2.15 -15.42
C SER A 77 4.90 3.37 -14.60
N ALA A 78 4.28 4.38 -15.25
CA ALA A 78 3.82 5.58 -14.56
C ALA A 78 2.65 5.24 -13.62
N THR A 79 1.66 4.49 -14.11
CA THR A 79 0.51 4.03 -13.31
C THR A 79 0.96 3.11 -12.18
N SER A 80 1.98 2.26 -12.41
CA SER A 80 2.58 1.41 -11.39
C SER A 80 3.15 2.19 -10.23
N GLN A 81 3.94 3.24 -10.52
CA GLN A 81 4.50 4.12 -9.50
C GLN A 81 3.42 4.82 -8.68
N ASP A 82 2.36 5.30 -9.34
CA ASP A 82 1.21 5.92 -8.66
C ASP A 82 0.54 4.94 -7.69
N VAL A 83 0.29 3.71 -8.12
CA VAL A 83 -0.36 2.67 -7.29
C VAL A 83 0.53 2.28 -6.10
N LEU A 84 1.83 2.12 -6.30
CA LEU A 84 2.79 1.83 -5.23
C LEU A 84 2.87 2.97 -4.22
N GLY A 85 2.90 4.22 -4.70
CA GLY A 85 2.86 5.41 -3.85
C GLY A 85 1.59 5.44 -2.99
N LEU A 86 0.43 5.11 -3.57
CA LEU A 86 -0.83 5.02 -2.82
C LEU A 86 -0.83 3.88 -1.78
N LEU A 87 -0.28 2.70 -2.10
CA LEU A 87 -0.13 1.61 -1.14
C LEU A 87 0.71 2.05 0.06
N ARG A 88 1.83 2.75 -0.17
CA ARG A 88 2.68 3.28 0.90
C ARG A 88 1.93 4.27 1.77
N VAL A 89 1.27 5.27 1.16
CA VAL A 89 0.50 6.28 1.88
C VAL A 89 -0.63 5.65 2.70
N THR A 90 -1.32 4.62 2.16
CA THR A 90 -2.38 3.91 2.89
C THR A 90 -1.82 3.10 4.05
N SER A 91 -0.67 2.44 3.90
CA SER A 91 0.02 1.73 4.98
C SER A 91 0.35 2.66 6.15
N GLU A 92 0.96 3.81 5.85
CA GLU A 92 1.30 4.82 6.85
C GLU A 92 0.05 5.42 7.53
N ARG A 93 -0.97 5.77 6.73
CA ARG A 93 -2.18 6.44 7.21
C ARG A 93 -3.04 5.54 8.10
N PHE A 94 -3.18 4.27 7.72
CA PHE A 94 -4.06 3.32 8.42
C PHE A 94 -3.29 2.33 9.31
N HIS A 95 -1.97 2.53 9.48
CA HIS A 95 -1.09 1.68 10.29
C HIS A 95 -1.20 0.19 9.94
N GLN A 96 -1.21 -0.11 8.64
CA GLN A 96 -1.35 -1.47 8.13
C GLN A 96 -0.02 -2.04 7.67
N THR A 97 0.16 -3.34 7.90
CA THR A 97 1.26 -4.08 7.30
C THR A 97 0.87 -4.53 5.90
N ILE A 98 1.66 -4.17 4.90
CA ILE A 98 1.48 -4.66 3.52
C ILE A 98 2.50 -5.77 3.27
N VAL A 99 2.02 -6.94 2.86
CA VAL A 99 2.85 -8.03 2.34
C VAL A 99 2.65 -8.08 0.85
N MET A 100 3.71 -7.75 0.09
CA MET A 100 3.67 -7.71 -1.36
C MET A 100 4.50 -8.85 -1.95
N ILE A 101 3.93 -9.53 -2.94
CA ILE A 101 4.64 -10.49 -3.78
C ILE A 101 4.94 -9.81 -5.10
N THR A 102 6.18 -9.81 -5.52
CA THR A 102 6.61 -9.28 -6.81
C THR A 102 7.89 -9.94 -7.29
N HIS A 103 8.02 -10.09 -8.59
CA HIS A 103 9.26 -10.50 -9.25
C HIS A 103 10.10 -9.30 -9.71
N ASN A 104 9.61 -8.06 -9.54
CA ASN A 104 10.32 -6.83 -9.90
C ASN A 104 11.19 -6.36 -8.74
N GLU A 105 12.53 -6.38 -8.94
CA GLU A 105 13.49 -6.00 -7.92
C GLU A 105 13.41 -4.52 -7.53
N GLU A 106 13.08 -3.62 -8.47
CA GLU A 106 12.94 -2.18 -8.17
C GLU A 106 11.76 -1.93 -7.23
N ILE A 107 10.64 -2.63 -7.44
CA ILE A 107 9.47 -2.58 -6.56
C ILE A 107 9.81 -3.16 -5.19
N ALA A 108 10.52 -4.29 -5.14
CA ALA A 108 10.93 -4.92 -3.90
C ALA A 108 11.80 -4.00 -3.03
N GLN A 109 12.66 -3.15 -3.65
CA GLN A 109 13.50 -2.18 -2.93
C GLN A 109 12.70 -1.05 -2.23
N MET A 110 11.43 -0.88 -2.56
CA MET A 110 10.56 0.11 -1.89
C MET A 110 10.02 -0.40 -0.54
N ALA A 111 10.18 -1.69 -0.23
CA ALA A 111 9.71 -2.29 1.01
C ALA A 111 10.73 -2.10 2.14
N ASP A 112 10.23 -2.02 3.38
CA ASP A 112 11.07 -1.95 4.59
C ASP A 112 11.83 -3.26 4.83
N ARG A 113 11.29 -4.38 4.34
CA ARG A 113 11.88 -5.71 4.47
C ARG A 113 11.63 -6.54 3.22
N ILE A 114 12.69 -7.18 2.73
CA ILE A 114 12.62 -8.09 1.58
C ILE A 114 12.92 -9.51 2.06
N ILE A 115 12.08 -10.45 1.64
CA ILE A 115 12.27 -11.90 1.84
C ILE A 115 12.34 -12.53 0.45
N ARG A 116 13.47 -13.15 0.12
CA ARG A 116 13.64 -13.88 -1.14
C ARG A 116 13.31 -15.35 -0.93
N ILE A 117 12.47 -15.88 -1.81
CA ILE A 117 12.05 -17.28 -1.81
C ILE A 117 12.44 -17.89 -3.15
N GLU A 118 13.18 -19.02 -3.12
CA GLU A 118 13.57 -19.81 -4.28
C GLU A 118 13.24 -21.27 -3.99
N ASP A 119 12.62 -21.98 -4.93
CA ASP A 119 12.22 -23.39 -4.78
C ASP A 119 11.48 -23.68 -3.46
N GLY A 120 10.60 -22.77 -3.03
CA GLY A 120 9.82 -22.90 -1.80
C GLY A 120 10.61 -22.71 -0.49
N LYS A 121 11.86 -22.25 -0.58
CA LYS A 121 12.72 -22.00 0.59
C LYS A 121 13.13 -20.54 0.69
N ILE A 122 13.21 -20.03 1.90
CA ILE A 122 13.76 -18.69 2.17
C ILE A 122 15.29 -18.75 2.00
N VAL A 123 15.81 -18.02 1.01
CA VAL A 123 17.26 -17.97 0.71
C VAL A 123 17.94 -16.73 1.28
N SER A 124 17.21 -15.62 1.43
CA SER A 124 17.73 -14.43 2.11
C SER A 124 16.60 -13.55 2.65
N GLY A 125 16.87 -12.83 3.74
CA GLY A 125 16.05 -11.73 4.23
C GLY A 125 16.94 -10.52 4.48
N LYS A 126 16.71 -9.41 3.75
CA LYS A 126 17.38 -8.13 4.01
C LYS A 126 16.37 -7.16 4.62
N GLN A 127 16.76 -6.51 5.70
CA GLN A 127 16.04 -5.36 6.21
C GLN A 127 16.57 -4.13 5.49
N THR A 128 15.74 -3.47 4.72
CA THR A 128 16.09 -2.20 4.08
C THR A 128 15.85 -1.12 5.14
N LEU A 129 16.92 -0.71 5.81
CA LEU A 129 16.89 0.46 6.69
C LEU A 129 16.79 1.71 5.79
N GLN A 130 15.61 2.13 5.44
CA GLN A 130 15.39 3.51 5.02
C GLN A 130 15.38 4.35 6.30
N ILE A 131 16.55 4.86 6.65
CA ILE A 131 16.67 5.96 7.62
C ILE A 131 16.07 7.17 6.89
N MET A 132 14.78 7.42 7.09
CA MET A 132 14.23 8.74 6.84
C MET A 132 14.72 9.63 7.99
N ASP A 133 15.82 10.35 7.76
CA ASP A 133 16.21 11.52 8.55
C ASP A 133 15.06 12.53 8.50
N LYS A 134 14.11 12.39 9.39
CA LYS A 134 13.15 13.45 9.73
C LYS A 134 13.76 14.28 10.84
N ASN A 135 14.84 15.02 10.59
CA ASN A 135 15.08 16.27 11.31
C ASN A 135 16.21 17.09 10.68
N PRO A 136 15.93 18.21 9.98
CA PRO A 136 16.97 19.12 9.51
C PRO A 136 17.49 20.08 10.60
N ASN A 137 17.12 19.90 11.89
CA ASN A 137 17.49 20.80 12.98
C ASN A 137 18.07 20.06 14.21
N GLN A 138 19.20 19.37 14.05
CA GLN A 138 20.13 19.16 15.15
C GLN A 138 21.54 19.25 14.60
N LYS A 139 22.01 20.50 14.43
CA LYS A 139 23.42 20.84 14.49
C LYS A 139 23.80 21.00 15.95
N GLU A 140 25.04 20.53 16.21
CA GLU A 140 25.93 20.86 17.33
C GLU A 140 25.95 19.93 18.53
N GLY A 141 27.13 19.36 18.68
CA GLY A 141 27.79 19.16 19.96
C GLY A 141 28.02 17.73 20.41
N ALA A 142 29.12 17.14 20.01
CA ALA A 142 29.89 16.34 20.96
C ALA A 142 31.32 16.12 20.48
N ASP A 143 32.18 16.71 21.21
CA ASP A 143 33.64 16.69 21.16
C ASP A 143 34.23 15.27 21.11
N CYS A 144 35.37 15.21 20.44
CA CYS A 144 36.43 14.22 20.58
C CYS A 144 36.79 14.00 22.06
N VAL A 145 36.82 12.77 22.48
CA VAL A 145 37.76 12.30 23.51
C VAL A 145 38.35 10.97 23.07
N GLU A 146 39.54 11.09 22.50
CA GLU A 146 40.54 10.02 22.51
C GLU A 146 40.82 9.60 23.97
N ARG A 147 40.82 8.32 24.26
CA ARG A 147 41.64 7.74 25.32
C ARG A 147 42.17 6.39 24.87
N GLU A 148 43.43 6.42 24.57
CA GLU A 148 44.33 5.26 24.65
C GLU A 148 44.26 4.58 26.01
N LYS A 149 44.16 3.25 26.03
CA LYS A 149 45.08 2.34 26.74
C LYS A 149 44.74 0.92 26.34
#